data_48dad43bd7f32c77de5bc9ee455766b1
#
_entry.id   48dad43bd7f32c77de5bc9ee455766b1
#
_cell.length_a   1.000
_cell.length_b   1.000
_cell.length_c   1.000
_cell.angle_alpha   90.00
_cell.angle_beta   90.00
_cell.angle_gamma   90.00
#
_symmetry.space_group_name_H-M   'P 1'
#
loop_
_entity.id
_entity.type
_entity.pdbx_description
1 polymer ?
#
loop_
_entity_poly.entity_id
_entity_poly.type
_entity_poly.pdbx_seq_one_letter_code
_entity_poly.pdbx_strand_id
1 'polypeptide(L)'
;MIVSPSVLSCDFGNIERDTKLLHDSQADWLHIDVMDGVFVPNISFGFPVLEAIRKHTNKTLDVHLMIANPDQYLEAFKKSGADYLTVHYEACTHLNRTITPVSYTHLTLPTKRIV
;
A
#
# COMPACT_ATOMS: atom_id res chain seq x y z
N MET A 1 -4.99 0.01 20.17
CA MET A 1 -3.82 -0.23 19.32
C MET A 1 -4.25 -0.89 18.02
N ILE A 2 -3.76 -0.42 16.89
CA ILE A 2 -4.04 -1.01 15.59
C ILE A 2 -2.96 -2.01 15.25
N VAL A 3 -3.34 -3.24 14.95
CA VAL A 3 -2.40 -4.29 14.53
C VAL A 3 -2.54 -4.44 13.02
N SER A 4 -1.43 -4.23 12.31
CA SER A 4 -1.40 -4.21 10.85
C SER A 4 -0.24 -5.06 10.33
N PRO A 5 -0.44 -6.38 10.21
CA PRO A 5 0.63 -7.26 9.73
C PRO A 5 0.98 -6.97 8.28
N SER A 6 2.25 -7.18 7.94
CA SER A 6 2.74 -6.94 6.59
C SER A 6 2.46 -8.11 5.68
N VAL A 7 1.81 -7.84 4.57
CA VAL A 7 1.52 -8.84 3.54
C VAL A 7 2.79 -9.30 2.83
N LEU A 8 3.88 -8.53 2.94
CA LEU A 8 5.16 -8.89 2.35
C LEU A 8 5.68 -10.24 2.88
N SER A 9 5.23 -10.65 4.06
CA SER A 9 5.60 -11.93 4.67
C SER A 9 4.71 -13.10 4.22
N CYS A 10 3.70 -12.85 3.38
CA CYS A 10 2.81 -13.90 2.91
C CYS A 10 3.47 -14.77 1.85
N ASP A 11 2.89 -15.94 1.63
CA ASP A 11 3.28 -16.82 0.53
C ASP A 11 2.54 -16.35 -0.72
N PHE A 12 3.26 -15.72 -1.65
CA PHE A 12 2.66 -15.16 -2.86
C PHE A 12 2.15 -16.24 -3.83
N GLY A 13 2.54 -17.49 -3.63
CA GLY A 13 1.93 -18.60 -4.36
C GLY A 13 0.54 -18.97 -3.84
N ASN A 14 0.14 -18.42 -2.68
CA ASN A 14 -1.13 -18.74 -2.03
C ASN A 14 -1.77 -17.49 -1.43
N ILE A 15 -1.87 -16.44 -2.23
CA ILE A 15 -2.36 -15.13 -1.76
C ILE A 15 -3.79 -15.23 -1.23
N GLU A 16 -4.67 -15.94 -1.91
CA GLU A 16 -6.05 -16.10 -1.45
C GLU A 16 -6.09 -16.73 -0.05
N ARG A 17 -5.38 -17.83 0.12
CA ARG A 17 -5.33 -18.55 1.41
C ARG A 17 -4.82 -17.66 2.53
N ASP A 18 -3.68 -17.01 2.30
CA ASP A 18 -3.04 -16.21 3.33
C ASP A 18 -3.85 -14.94 3.63
N THR A 19 -4.47 -14.33 2.62
CA THR A 19 -5.34 -13.18 2.84
C THR A 19 -6.55 -13.56 3.68
N LYS A 20 -7.15 -14.70 3.42
CA LYS A 20 -8.30 -15.19 4.21
C LYS A 20 -7.89 -15.48 5.66
N LEU A 21 -6.70 -16.04 5.87
CA LEU A 21 -6.19 -16.25 7.22
C LEU A 21 -6.03 -14.94 7.97
N LEU A 22 -5.50 -13.92 7.32
CA LEU A 22 -5.37 -12.58 7.92
C LEU A 22 -6.72 -11.93 8.14
N HIS A 23 -7.65 -12.11 7.21
CA HIS A 23 -9.01 -11.57 7.35
C HIS A 23 -9.71 -12.16 8.58
N ASP A 24 -9.55 -13.45 8.83
CA ASP A 24 -10.17 -14.13 9.97
C ASP A 24 -9.41 -13.93 11.28
N SER A 25 -8.23 -13.33 11.22
CA SER A 25 -7.39 -13.10 12.40
C SER A 25 -7.86 -11.88 13.18
N GLN A 26 -7.16 -11.58 14.27
CA GLN A 26 -7.42 -10.39 15.08
C GLN A 26 -6.72 -9.15 14.55
N ALA A 27 -6.10 -9.23 13.36
CA ALA A 27 -5.50 -8.06 12.73
C ALA A 27 -6.58 -7.03 12.41
N ASP A 28 -6.25 -5.76 12.62
CA ASP A 28 -7.19 -4.67 12.32
C ASP A 28 -7.10 -4.26 10.85
N TRP A 29 -5.89 -4.13 10.36
CA TRP A 29 -5.57 -3.70 8.99
C TRP A 29 -4.61 -4.69 8.36
N LEU A 30 -4.39 -4.56 7.06
CA LEU A 30 -3.30 -5.24 6.36
C LEU A 30 -2.37 -4.18 5.80
N HIS A 31 -1.07 -4.34 6.05
CA HIS A 31 -0.05 -3.41 5.59
C HIS A 31 0.60 -3.94 4.33
N ILE A 32 0.63 -3.11 3.28
CA ILE A 32 1.07 -3.51 1.96
C ILE A 32 2.21 -2.60 1.51
N ASP A 33 3.40 -3.17 1.37
CA ASP A 33 4.60 -2.43 0.97
C ASP A 33 4.85 -2.59 -0.52
N VAL A 34 4.76 -1.49 -1.26
CA VAL A 34 5.01 -1.47 -2.69
C VAL A 34 6.37 -0.82 -2.94
N MET A 35 7.26 -1.55 -3.59
CA MET A 35 8.64 -1.12 -3.86
C MET A 35 8.93 -1.26 -5.34
N ASP A 36 9.59 -0.26 -5.92
CA ASP A 36 9.83 -0.20 -7.37
C ASP A 36 11.28 -0.46 -7.81
N GLY A 37 12.19 -0.68 -6.87
CA GLY A 37 13.59 -0.91 -7.20
C GLY A 37 14.34 0.36 -7.59
N VAL A 38 13.70 1.52 -7.52
CA VAL A 38 14.30 2.83 -7.84
C VAL A 38 14.42 3.67 -6.58
N PHE A 39 13.30 3.89 -5.91
CA PHE A 39 13.29 4.65 -4.66
C PHE A 39 13.96 3.86 -3.54
N VAL A 40 13.78 2.55 -3.54
CA VAL A 40 14.44 1.62 -2.61
C VAL A 40 15.06 0.48 -3.42
N PRO A 41 16.13 -0.17 -2.91
CA PRO A 41 16.84 -1.21 -3.67
C PRO A 41 16.16 -2.58 -3.59
N ASN A 42 14.86 -2.63 -3.78
CA ASN A 42 14.09 -3.86 -3.80
C ASN A 42 12.84 -3.66 -4.65
N ILE A 43 12.28 -4.75 -5.14
CA ILE A 43 11.03 -4.74 -5.91
C ILE A 43 10.09 -5.72 -5.22
N SER A 44 8.87 -5.28 -4.92
CA SER A 44 7.90 -6.17 -4.32
C SER A 44 6.80 -6.57 -5.31
N PHE A 45 5.73 -5.80 -5.42
CA PHE A 45 4.58 -6.13 -6.27
C PHE A 45 3.77 -4.87 -6.55
N GLY A 46 2.73 -5.01 -7.34
CA GLY A 46 1.91 -3.87 -7.76
C GLY A 46 0.42 -4.20 -7.75
N PHE A 47 -0.28 -3.66 -8.74
CA PHE A 47 -1.74 -3.69 -8.78
C PHE A 47 -2.37 -5.08 -8.79
N PRO A 48 -1.87 -6.06 -9.56
CA PRO A 48 -2.52 -7.37 -9.59
C PRO A 48 -2.55 -8.05 -8.22
N VAL A 49 -1.50 -7.90 -7.43
CA VAL A 49 -1.44 -8.48 -6.09
C VAL A 49 -2.37 -7.74 -5.14
N LEU A 50 -2.39 -6.40 -5.21
CA LEU A 50 -3.28 -5.61 -4.37
C LEU A 50 -4.75 -5.94 -4.67
N GLU A 51 -5.11 -6.05 -5.93
CA GLU A 51 -6.46 -6.41 -6.34
C GLU A 51 -6.85 -7.80 -5.87
N ALA A 52 -5.92 -8.76 -5.93
CA ALA A 52 -6.15 -10.11 -5.43
C ALA A 52 -6.41 -10.11 -3.93
N ILE A 53 -5.64 -9.34 -3.17
CA ILE A 53 -5.84 -9.20 -1.74
C ILE A 53 -7.19 -8.56 -1.45
N ARG A 54 -7.54 -7.50 -2.17
CA ARG A 54 -8.81 -6.79 -1.97
C ARG A 54 -10.02 -7.68 -2.14
N LYS A 55 -9.94 -8.65 -3.04
CA LYS A 55 -11.06 -9.58 -3.27
C LYS A 55 -11.37 -10.48 -2.07
N HIS A 56 -10.39 -10.71 -1.21
CA HIS A 56 -10.51 -11.71 -0.16
C HIS A 56 -10.58 -11.13 1.24
N THR A 57 -10.66 -9.82 1.38
CA THR A 57 -10.82 -9.17 2.68
C THR A 57 -11.54 -7.83 2.53
N ASN A 58 -12.31 -7.44 3.54
CA ASN A 58 -12.86 -6.10 3.64
C ASN A 58 -12.15 -5.27 4.71
N LYS A 59 -11.06 -5.79 5.25
CA LYS A 59 -10.25 -5.03 6.21
C LYS A 59 -9.58 -3.85 5.52
N THR A 60 -9.20 -2.87 6.30
CA THR A 60 -8.49 -1.69 5.80
C THR A 60 -7.15 -2.09 5.22
N LEU A 61 -6.89 -1.68 3.98
CA LEU A 61 -5.61 -1.89 3.32
C LEU A 61 -4.79 -0.60 3.42
N ASP A 62 -3.71 -0.70 4.19
CA ASP A 62 -2.79 0.40 4.42
C ASP A 62 -1.60 0.21 3.48
N VAL A 63 -1.57 0.97 2.38
CA VAL A 63 -0.60 0.78 1.31
C VAL A 63 0.51 1.81 1.42
N HIS A 64 1.73 1.32 1.59
CA HIS A 64 2.93 2.12 1.72
C HIS A 64 3.70 2.10 0.41
N LEU A 65 3.77 3.26 -0.25
CA LEU A 65 4.40 3.37 -1.55
C LEU A 65 5.85 3.83 -1.42
N MET A 66 6.76 2.91 -1.63
CA MET A 66 8.19 3.19 -1.70
C MET A 66 8.60 3.21 -3.16
N ILE A 67 8.03 4.17 -3.90
CA ILE A 67 8.22 4.30 -5.34
C ILE A 67 8.57 5.74 -5.69
N ALA A 68 9.30 5.90 -6.79
CA ALA A 68 9.61 7.22 -7.32
C ALA A 68 8.37 7.78 -8.03
N ASN A 69 8.14 9.09 -7.88
CA ASN A 69 7.01 9.79 -8.50
C ASN A 69 5.67 9.10 -8.25
N PRO A 70 5.25 8.92 -6.99
CA PRO A 70 4.03 8.20 -6.67
C PRO A 70 2.77 8.88 -7.19
N ASP A 71 2.81 10.19 -7.43
CA ASP A 71 1.65 10.99 -7.83
C ASP A 71 0.97 10.45 -9.09
N GLN A 72 1.71 9.89 -10.03
CA GLN A 72 1.12 9.35 -11.25
C GLN A 72 0.35 8.04 -11.03
N TYR A 73 0.50 7.40 -9.87
CA TYR A 73 -0.11 6.10 -9.59
C TYR A 73 -1.17 6.13 -8.49
N LEU A 74 -1.37 7.26 -7.81
CA LEU A 74 -2.24 7.32 -6.64
C LEU A 74 -3.69 6.93 -6.96
N GLU A 75 -4.24 7.43 -8.06
CA GLU A 75 -5.60 7.08 -8.45
C GLU A 75 -5.72 5.58 -8.73
N ALA A 76 -4.72 4.99 -9.37
CA ALA A 76 -4.74 3.57 -9.68
C ALA A 76 -4.69 2.73 -8.40
N PHE A 77 -3.87 3.11 -7.43
CA PHE A 77 -3.83 2.40 -6.15
C PHE A 77 -5.14 2.51 -5.38
N LYS A 78 -5.75 3.70 -5.40
CA LYS A 78 -7.06 3.89 -4.80
C LYS A 78 -8.10 2.98 -5.45
N LYS A 79 -8.13 2.92 -6.77
CA LYS A 79 -9.08 2.07 -7.50
C LYS A 79 -8.82 0.59 -7.27
N SER A 80 -7.57 0.20 -7.05
CA SER A 80 -7.21 -1.19 -6.78
C SER A 80 -7.58 -1.65 -5.37
N GLY A 81 -7.98 -0.72 -4.50
CA GLY A 81 -8.52 -1.07 -3.20
C GLY A 81 -7.80 -0.48 -1.98
N ALA A 82 -6.84 0.41 -2.17
CA ALA A 82 -6.16 1.04 -1.04
C ALA A 82 -7.12 1.94 -0.26
N ASP A 83 -7.14 1.79 1.05
CA ASP A 83 -7.90 2.67 1.95
C ASP A 83 -7.02 3.80 2.49
N TYR A 84 -5.75 3.49 2.74
CA TYR A 84 -4.75 4.46 3.16
C TYR A 84 -3.57 4.37 2.22
N LEU A 85 -3.03 5.52 1.84
CA LEU A 85 -1.82 5.59 1.02
C LEU A 85 -0.78 6.40 1.78
N THR A 86 0.39 5.81 1.98
CA THR A 86 1.53 6.48 2.57
C THR A 86 2.57 6.67 1.48
N VAL A 87 2.99 7.91 1.24
CA VAL A 87 4.05 8.22 0.29
C VAL A 87 5.20 8.90 1.02
N HIS A 88 6.39 8.87 0.43
CA HIS A 88 7.52 9.57 0.99
C HIS A 88 7.60 10.96 0.40
N TYR A 89 7.71 11.96 1.26
CA TYR A 89 7.82 13.35 0.84
C TYR A 89 8.93 13.54 -0.19
N GLU A 90 10.06 12.87 0.00
CA GLU A 90 11.21 12.96 -0.88
C GLU A 90 10.94 12.43 -2.28
N ALA A 91 9.96 11.54 -2.42
CA ALA A 91 9.60 10.97 -3.72
C ALA A 91 8.60 11.82 -4.50
N CYS A 92 8.00 12.83 -3.85
CA CYS A 92 6.97 13.67 -4.46
C CYS A 92 7.59 14.87 -5.15
N THR A 93 7.34 15.02 -6.45
CA THR A 93 7.83 16.17 -7.22
C THR A 93 6.97 17.42 -6.92
N HIS A 94 5.65 17.23 -6.85
CA HIS A 94 4.70 18.30 -6.55
C HIS A 94 3.69 17.81 -5.52
N LEU A 95 3.88 18.21 -4.27
CA LEU A 95 3.08 17.69 -3.16
C LEU A 95 1.58 17.95 -3.34
N ASN A 96 1.19 19.15 -3.78
CA ASN A 96 -0.23 19.45 -3.99
C ASN A 96 -0.86 18.54 -5.03
N ARG A 97 -0.13 18.23 -6.09
CA ARG A 97 -0.61 17.32 -7.12
C ARG A 97 -0.72 15.90 -6.57
N THR A 98 0.19 15.52 -5.68
CA THR A 98 0.16 14.21 -5.04
C THR A 98 -1.07 14.05 -4.16
N ILE A 99 -1.42 15.08 -3.40
CA ILE A 99 -2.53 15.03 -2.45
C ILE A 99 -3.89 15.09 -3.14
N THR A 100 -4.04 15.91 -4.16
CA THR A 100 -5.34 16.19 -4.79
C THR A 100 -6.08 14.94 -5.31
N PRO A 101 -5.42 14.02 -6.05
CA PRO A 101 -6.12 12.86 -6.61
C PRO A 101 -6.66 11.89 -5.57
N VAL A 102 -6.18 11.93 -4.34
CA VAL A 102 -6.57 10.98 -3.31
C VAL A 102 -7.40 11.63 -2.21
N SER A 103 -8.14 12.69 -2.55
CA SER A 103 -8.95 13.41 -1.56
C SER A 103 -9.97 12.55 -0.83
N TYR A 104 -10.37 11.40 -1.39
CA TYR A 104 -11.29 10.48 -0.75
C TYR A 104 -10.58 9.27 -0.14
N THR A 105 -9.27 9.24 -0.15
CA THR A 105 -8.45 8.20 0.44
C THR A 105 -7.52 8.87 1.44
N HIS A 106 -7.23 8.20 2.54
CA HIS A 106 -6.35 8.76 3.54
C HIS A 106 -4.90 8.72 3.07
N LEU A 107 -4.26 9.90 3.04
CA LEU A 107 -2.87 10.03 2.63
C LEU A 107 -2.01 10.40 3.82
N THR A 108 -0.89 9.71 4.01
CA THR A 108 0.07 10.06 5.03
C THR A 108 1.44 10.32 4.39
N LEU A 109 2.20 11.23 5.02
CA LEU A 109 3.48 11.68 4.50
C LEU A 109 4.52 11.60 5.61
N PRO A 110 5.29 10.51 5.69
CA PRO A 110 6.40 10.46 6.63
C PRO A 110 7.39 11.57 6.28
N THR A 111 7.76 12.36 7.25
CA THR A 111 8.63 13.50 6.98
C THR A 111 10.08 13.11 6.82
N LYS A 112 10.47 12.00 7.32
CA LYS A 112 11.77 11.63 7.18
C LYS A 112 11.86 10.27 6.94
N ARG A 113 12.16 9.80 6.08
CA ARG A 113 12.21 8.70 5.86
C ARG A 113 12.71 8.00 5.42
N ILE A 114 12.78 7.19 5.42
CA ILE A 114 13.39 6.49 5.08
C ILE A 114 13.24 5.23 5.19
N VAL A 115 13.22 4.46 4.63
CA VAL A 115 12.93 3.14 4.72
C VAL A 115 13.93 2.21 4.28
#